data_e8a92a316328399ed65d0446ba917b4a
#
_entry.id   e8a92a316328399ed65d0446ba917b4a
#
_cell.length_a   1.000
_cell.length_b   1.000
_cell.length_c   1.000
_cell.angle_alpha   90.00
_cell.angle_beta   90.00
_cell.angle_gamma   90.00
#
_symmetry.space_group_name_H-M   'P 1'
#
loop_
_entity.id
_entity.type
_entity.pdbx_description
1 polymer ?
#
loop_
_entity_poly.entity_id
_entity_poly.type
_entity_poly.pdbx_seq_one_letter_code
_entity_poly.pdbx_strand_id
1 'polypeptide(L)'
;VSAAGYRPKYNGLQLINKEVIARYIRQLVTLDMRQAPFTILGLELVVKTDVEVETSIGNLSLSIGGFIDRLDAVAANGHANGNNLAERIRVIDYKTGRISTTRPRVLSEVFDPSMLNKHTDYYLQSMLYSIIVSHNRNLNPAQEPVSPGLLFIQNAGAEDYDPTLKM
;
A
#
# COMPACT_ATOMS: atom_id res chain seq x y z
N VAL A 1 -32.66 -18.23 8.89
CA VAL A 1 -32.21 -19.22 9.88
C VAL A 1 -31.23 -18.50 10.79
N SER A 2 -31.67 -18.18 12.00
CA SER A 2 -30.90 -17.56 13.06
C SER A 2 -29.76 -18.48 13.44
N ALA A 3 -28.51 -18.07 13.22
CA ALA A 3 -27.32 -18.73 13.72
C ALA A 3 -27.21 -18.50 15.24
N ALA A 4 -28.13 -19.12 15.98
CA ALA A 4 -28.15 -19.05 17.42
C ALA A 4 -26.95 -19.82 17.98
N GLY A 5 -26.03 -19.09 18.59
CA GLY A 5 -25.40 -19.59 19.79
C GLY A 5 -24.06 -20.31 19.68
N TYR A 6 -23.31 -20.30 18.57
CA TYR A 6 -21.93 -20.75 18.65
C TYR A 6 -21.03 -19.63 19.21
N ARG A 7 -20.75 -19.70 20.51
CA ARG A 7 -19.68 -18.89 21.13
C ARG A 7 -18.39 -19.70 21.04
N PRO A 8 -17.45 -19.34 20.16
CA PRO A 8 -16.18 -20.05 20.09
C PRO A 8 -15.47 -19.94 21.46
N LYS A 9 -15.03 -21.06 21.99
CA LYS A 9 -14.18 -21.09 23.17
C LYS A 9 -12.76 -20.78 22.72
N TYR A 10 -12.33 -19.54 22.92
CA TYR A 10 -10.96 -19.12 22.63
C TYR A 10 -10.00 -19.65 23.71
N ASN A 11 -8.83 -20.14 23.31
CA ASN A 11 -7.73 -20.33 24.24
C ASN A 11 -7.05 -19.00 24.55
N GLY A 12 -6.13 -18.98 25.56
CA GLY A 12 -5.48 -17.73 25.99
C GLY A 12 -4.74 -17.00 24.84
N LEU A 13 -4.06 -17.73 23.96
CA LEU A 13 -3.34 -17.15 22.82
C LEU A 13 -4.30 -16.52 21.80
N GLN A 14 -5.42 -17.17 21.52
CA GLN A 14 -6.45 -16.64 20.62
C GLN A 14 -7.09 -15.36 21.17
N LEU A 15 -7.27 -15.28 22.50
CA LEU A 15 -7.79 -14.05 23.13
C LEU A 15 -6.79 -12.90 23.00
N ILE A 16 -5.49 -13.15 23.21
CA ILE A 16 -4.44 -12.16 23.02
C ILE A 16 -4.40 -11.68 21.57
N ASN A 17 -4.40 -12.62 20.60
CA ASN A 17 -4.39 -12.30 19.18
C ASN A 17 -5.61 -11.46 18.77
N LYS A 18 -6.79 -11.80 19.28
CA LYS A 18 -8.02 -11.01 19.06
C LYS A 18 -7.87 -9.58 19.53
N GLU A 19 -7.31 -9.37 20.71
CA GLU A 19 -7.13 -8.00 21.27
C GLU A 19 -6.08 -7.22 20.48
N VAL A 20 -4.99 -7.86 20.07
CA VAL A 20 -3.96 -7.25 19.21
C VAL A 20 -4.57 -6.82 17.86
N ILE A 21 -5.33 -7.69 17.21
CA ILE A 21 -6.00 -7.39 15.95
C ILE A 21 -6.99 -6.22 16.13
N ALA A 22 -7.80 -6.26 17.18
CA ALA A 22 -8.74 -5.18 17.48
C ALA A 22 -8.04 -3.83 17.70
N ARG A 23 -6.87 -3.84 18.36
CA ARG A 23 -6.04 -2.66 18.52
C ARG A 23 -5.52 -2.13 17.19
N TYR A 24 -4.99 -3.01 16.33
CA TYR A 24 -4.50 -2.62 15.01
C TYR A 24 -5.59 -2.03 14.14
N ILE A 25 -6.79 -2.61 14.13
CA ILE A 25 -7.93 -2.06 13.39
C ILE A 25 -8.27 -0.66 13.89
N ARG A 26 -8.31 -0.42 15.20
CA ARG A 26 -8.57 0.93 15.74
C ARG A 26 -7.50 1.93 15.31
N GLN A 27 -6.22 1.54 15.33
CA GLN A 27 -5.11 2.39 14.88
C GLN A 27 -5.23 2.74 13.39
N LEU A 28 -5.56 1.76 12.53
CA LEU A 28 -5.77 1.98 11.09
C LEU A 28 -6.94 2.93 10.84
N VAL A 29 -8.07 2.72 11.50
CA VAL A 29 -9.24 3.62 11.37
C VAL A 29 -8.90 5.04 11.83
N THR A 30 -8.16 5.18 12.93
CA THR A 30 -7.71 6.50 13.42
C THR A 30 -6.77 7.17 12.43
N LEU A 31 -5.87 6.43 11.80
CA LEU A 31 -4.99 6.94 10.74
C LEU A 31 -5.81 7.40 9.54
N ASP A 32 -6.75 6.58 9.08
CA ASP A 32 -7.61 6.91 7.95
C ASP A 32 -8.46 8.17 8.22
N MET A 33 -9.00 8.32 9.42
CA MET A 33 -9.72 9.54 9.82
C MET A 33 -8.84 10.79 9.77
N ARG A 34 -7.56 10.69 10.13
CA ARG A 34 -6.60 11.81 10.04
C ARG A 34 -6.22 12.15 8.59
N GLN A 35 -6.22 11.14 7.71
CA GLN A 35 -5.85 11.30 6.31
C GLN A 35 -7.03 11.62 5.38
N ALA A 36 -8.25 11.60 5.89
CA ALA A 36 -9.44 11.99 5.13
C ALA A 36 -9.41 13.49 4.74
N PRO A 37 -10.04 13.87 3.61
CA PRO A 37 -10.87 13.04 2.74
C PRO A 37 -10.06 12.28 1.68
N PHE A 38 -10.43 11.04 1.44
CA PHE A 38 -9.97 10.22 0.31
C PHE A 38 -11.07 9.23 -0.09
N THR A 39 -10.97 8.66 -1.28
CA THR A 39 -11.88 7.61 -1.76
C THR A 39 -11.09 6.33 -1.98
N ILE A 40 -11.54 5.22 -1.40
CA ILE A 40 -10.98 3.90 -1.68
C ILE A 40 -11.47 3.47 -3.06
N LEU A 41 -10.55 3.35 -4.01
CA LEU A 41 -10.81 2.89 -5.38
C LEU A 41 -10.85 1.37 -5.48
N GLY A 42 -10.11 0.68 -4.60
CA GLY A 42 -10.13 -0.77 -4.56
C GLY A 42 -9.29 -1.34 -3.43
N LEU A 43 -9.59 -2.60 -3.11
CA LEU A 43 -8.89 -3.43 -2.11
C LEU A 43 -8.53 -4.76 -2.78
N GLU A 44 -7.35 -5.32 -2.42
CA GLU A 44 -6.86 -6.60 -2.95
C GLU A 44 -6.90 -6.65 -4.49
N LEU A 45 -6.45 -5.57 -5.14
CA LEU A 45 -6.52 -5.44 -6.58
C LEU A 45 -5.40 -6.24 -7.25
N VAL A 46 -5.79 -7.12 -8.17
CA VAL A 46 -4.83 -7.78 -9.07
C VAL A 46 -4.41 -6.79 -10.15
N VAL A 47 -3.11 -6.54 -10.24
CA VAL A 47 -2.54 -5.69 -11.28
C VAL A 47 -1.48 -6.45 -12.07
N LYS A 48 -1.41 -6.19 -13.37
CA LYS A 48 -0.44 -6.80 -14.27
C LYS A 48 -0.13 -5.84 -15.42
N THR A 49 1.12 -5.83 -15.84
CA THR A 49 1.57 -5.18 -17.06
C THR A 49 2.65 -6.01 -17.73
N ASP A 50 2.76 -5.90 -19.05
CA ASP A 50 3.85 -6.49 -19.79
C ASP A 50 4.86 -5.39 -20.13
N VAL A 51 6.15 -5.68 -19.93
CA VAL A 51 7.26 -4.77 -20.13
C VAL A 51 8.20 -5.39 -21.16
N GLU A 52 8.51 -4.67 -22.21
CA GLU A 52 9.53 -5.05 -23.20
C GLU A 52 10.91 -4.61 -22.71
N VAL A 53 11.81 -5.57 -22.60
CA VAL A 53 13.20 -5.34 -22.20
C VAL A 53 14.12 -5.66 -23.37
N GLU A 54 14.84 -4.68 -23.85
CA GLU A 54 15.87 -4.88 -24.86
C GLU A 54 17.10 -5.55 -24.25
N THR A 55 17.50 -6.67 -24.83
CA THR A 55 18.67 -7.45 -24.38
C THR A 55 19.66 -7.63 -25.54
N SER A 56 20.88 -8.06 -25.20
CA SER A 56 21.91 -8.36 -26.22
C SER A 56 21.54 -9.47 -27.21
N ILE A 57 20.49 -10.25 -26.90
CA ILE A 57 20.01 -11.37 -27.74
C ILE A 57 18.63 -11.10 -28.36
N GLY A 58 18.06 -9.89 -28.19
CA GLY A 58 16.75 -9.48 -28.69
C GLY A 58 15.83 -8.94 -27.60
N ASN A 59 14.60 -8.60 -27.98
CA ASN A 59 13.60 -8.10 -27.05
C ASN A 59 12.97 -9.25 -26.27
N LEU A 60 12.87 -9.07 -24.96
CA LEU A 60 12.23 -9.98 -24.04
C LEU A 60 10.99 -9.32 -23.43
N SER A 61 9.83 -9.96 -23.58
CA SER A 61 8.61 -9.50 -22.89
C SER A 61 8.51 -10.14 -21.52
N LEU A 62 8.45 -9.32 -20.49
CA LEU A 62 8.30 -9.72 -19.10
C LEU A 62 6.96 -9.28 -18.56
N SER A 63 6.20 -10.22 -17.98
CA SER A 63 4.98 -9.89 -17.23
C SER A 63 5.31 -9.57 -15.78
N ILE A 64 4.97 -8.36 -15.36
CA ILE A 64 5.14 -7.89 -13.97
C ILE A 64 3.76 -7.64 -13.39
N GLY A 65 3.51 -8.12 -12.18
CA GLY A 65 2.23 -7.91 -11.52
C GLY A 65 2.19 -8.43 -10.10
N GLY A 66 1.03 -8.30 -9.47
CA GLY A 66 0.80 -8.75 -8.11
C GLY A 66 -0.53 -8.23 -7.56
N PHE A 67 -0.60 -8.13 -6.24
CA PHE A 67 -1.79 -7.67 -5.52
C PHE A 67 -1.47 -6.35 -4.84
N ILE A 68 -2.30 -5.34 -5.09
CA ILE A 68 -2.28 -4.08 -4.36
C ILE A 68 -3.28 -4.21 -3.22
N ASP A 69 -2.81 -4.08 -1.97
CA ASP A 69 -3.67 -4.20 -0.80
C ASP A 69 -4.77 -3.14 -0.80
N ARG A 70 -4.41 -1.87 -1.11
CA ARG A 70 -5.37 -0.77 -1.19
C ARG A 70 -4.93 0.31 -2.18
N LEU A 71 -5.90 0.82 -2.94
CA LEU A 71 -5.75 1.93 -3.86
C LEU A 71 -6.71 3.06 -3.46
N ASP A 72 -6.17 4.26 -3.23
CA ASP A 72 -6.93 5.44 -2.83
C ASP A 72 -6.81 6.56 -3.85
N ALA A 73 -7.91 7.32 -4.04
CA ALA A 73 -7.88 8.65 -4.63
C ALA A 73 -7.89 9.70 -3.52
N VAL A 74 -6.90 10.56 -3.49
CA VAL A 74 -6.75 11.63 -2.49
C VAL A 74 -7.10 12.97 -3.15
N ALA A 75 -8.03 13.71 -2.54
CA ALA A 75 -8.46 15.00 -3.05
C ALA A 75 -7.42 16.10 -2.77
N ALA A 76 -7.36 17.09 -3.67
CA ALA A 76 -6.58 18.30 -3.46
C ALA A 76 -7.10 19.06 -2.22
N ASN A 77 -6.18 19.44 -1.34
CA ASN A 77 -6.40 20.41 -0.26
C ASN A 77 -7.64 20.25 0.62
N GLY A 78 -8.12 19.02 0.86
CA GLY A 78 -9.16 18.76 1.85
C GLY A 78 -10.52 19.44 1.58
N HIS A 79 -10.71 20.10 0.46
CA HIS A 79 -11.96 20.76 0.08
C HIS A 79 -12.57 20.03 -1.10
N ALA A 80 -13.65 19.31 -0.85
CA ALA A 80 -14.54 18.78 -1.88
C ALA A 80 -15.28 19.95 -2.55
N ASN A 81 -14.59 20.73 -3.35
CA ASN A 81 -15.26 21.59 -4.32
C ASN A 81 -15.74 20.71 -5.46
N GLY A 82 -17.02 20.63 -5.66
CA GLY A 82 -17.86 19.82 -6.57
C GLY A 82 -17.36 19.17 -7.86
N ASN A 83 -16.11 19.35 -8.22
CA ASN A 83 -15.39 18.58 -9.23
C ASN A 83 -14.39 17.68 -8.53
N ASN A 84 -14.79 16.44 -8.23
CA ASN A 84 -14.02 15.40 -7.56
C ASN A 84 -12.83 14.90 -8.43
N LEU A 85 -11.96 15.79 -8.86
CA LEU A 85 -10.69 15.38 -9.44
C LEU A 85 -9.75 14.96 -8.29
N ALA A 86 -9.29 13.74 -8.32
CA ALA A 86 -8.25 13.29 -7.41
C ALA A 86 -6.99 14.13 -7.69
N GLU A 87 -6.29 14.58 -6.64
CA GLU A 87 -5.00 15.23 -6.82
C GLU A 87 -3.91 14.20 -7.09
N ARG A 88 -4.09 13.01 -6.53
CA ARG A 88 -3.18 11.88 -6.71
C ARG A 88 -3.85 10.55 -6.37
N ILE A 89 -3.28 9.50 -6.93
CA ILE A 89 -3.57 8.12 -6.55
C ILE A 89 -2.53 7.65 -5.54
N ARG A 90 -2.96 6.95 -4.52
CA ARG A 90 -2.08 6.39 -3.49
C ARG A 90 -2.18 4.87 -3.51
N VAL A 91 -1.04 4.20 -3.75
CA VAL A 91 -0.90 2.75 -3.68
C VAL A 91 -0.41 2.40 -2.29
N ILE A 92 -1.18 1.68 -1.50
CA ILE A 92 -0.83 1.31 -0.14
C ILE A 92 -0.61 -0.19 -0.05
N ASP A 93 0.52 -0.55 0.55
CA ASP A 93 0.89 -1.91 0.91
C ASP A 93 1.01 -2.00 2.45
N TYR A 94 0.27 -2.95 3.06
CA TYR A 94 0.25 -3.15 4.50
C TYR A 94 1.37 -4.08 4.96
N LYS A 95 2.13 -3.63 5.96
CA LYS A 95 3.20 -4.42 6.57
C LYS A 95 2.92 -4.65 8.06
N THR A 96 2.90 -5.93 8.47
CA THR A 96 2.72 -6.33 9.87
C THR A 96 4.03 -6.32 10.66
N GLY A 97 5.17 -6.28 9.96
CA GLY A 97 6.51 -6.23 10.56
C GLY A 97 6.84 -4.89 11.20
N ARG A 98 8.05 -4.82 11.77
CA ARG A 98 8.60 -3.55 12.27
C ARG A 98 9.03 -2.67 11.10
N ILE A 99 8.95 -1.36 11.28
CA ILE A 99 9.57 -0.40 10.36
C ILE A 99 11.05 -0.75 10.18
N SER A 100 11.46 -0.94 8.93
CA SER A 100 12.88 -0.88 8.59
C SER A 100 13.34 0.57 8.74
N THR A 101 14.31 0.80 9.60
CA THR A 101 14.87 2.15 9.80
C THR A 101 15.73 2.61 8.63
N THR A 102 16.06 1.71 7.72
CA THR A 102 16.92 2.03 6.58
C THR A 102 16.08 2.26 5.34
N ARG A 103 15.78 3.52 5.09
CA ARG A 103 15.16 3.95 3.85
C ARG A 103 16.23 4.03 2.75
N PRO A 104 16.00 3.45 1.55
CA PRO A 104 16.90 3.65 0.42
C PRO A 104 17.02 5.14 0.09
N ARG A 105 18.23 5.63 -0.08
CA ARG A 105 18.51 7.03 -0.43
C ARG A 105 18.52 7.25 -1.93
N VAL A 106 18.91 6.21 -2.66
CA VAL A 106 18.98 6.19 -4.12
C VAL A 106 18.40 4.87 -4.65
N LEU A 107 17.89 4.89 -5.86
CA LEU A 107 17.23 3.73 -6.48
C LEU A 107 18.13 2.50 -6.55
N SER A 108 19.44 2.68 -6.75
CA SER A 108 20.41 1.57 -6.82
C SER A 108 20.50 0.76 -5.52
N GLU A 109 20.26 1.38 -4.36
CA GLU A 109 20.26 0.67 -3.07
C GLU A 109 19.11 -0.35 -2.95
N VAL A 110 18.04 -0.16 -3.71
CA VAL A 110 16.90 -1.11 -3.74
C VAL A 110 17.32 -2.45 -4.35
N PHE A 111 18.31 -2.43 -5.24
CA PHE A 111 18.84 -3.61 -5.93
C PHE A 111 20.12 -4.15 -5.30
N ASP A 112 20.62 -3.53 -4.24
CA ASP A 112 21.86 -3.96 -3.57
C ASP A 112 21.59 -5.21 -2.70
N PRO A 113 22.22 -6.37 -3.00
CA PRO A 113 22.04 -7.59 -2.22
C PRO A 113 22.38 -7.42 -0.73
N SER A 114 23.30 -6.52 -0.38
CA SER A 114 23.66 -6.22 1.01
C SER A 114 22.56 -5.52 1.80
N MET A 115 21.60 -4.92 1.09
CA MET A 115 20.46 -4.18 1.65
C MET A 115 19.18 -5.03 1.80
N LEU A 116 19.16 -6.27 1.29
CA LEU A 116 17.97 -7.14 1.36
C LEU A 116 17.51 -7.40 2.80
N ASN A 117 18.45 -7.55 3.73
CA ASN A 117 18.14 -7.71 5.17
C ASN A 117 17.45 -6.48 5.79
N LYS A 118 17.40 -5.36 5.08
CA LYS A 118 16.78 -4.10 5.50
C LYS A 118 15.43 -3.87 4.82
N HIS A 119 14.87 -4.92 4.21
CA HIS A 119 13.58 -4.90 3.54
C HIS A 119 13.47 -3.85 2.42
N THR A 120 14.52 -3.71 1.61
CA THR A 120 14.48 -2.85 0.41
C THR A 120 13.53 -3.38 -0.66
N ASP A 121 13.20 -4.68 -0.63
CA ASP A 121 12.19 -5.34 -1.42
C ASP A 121 10.79 -4.70 -1.25
N TYR A 122 10.44 -4.21 -0.07
CA TYR A 122 9.17 -3.50 0.17
C TYR A 122 9.07 -2.21 -0.65
N TYR A 123 10.19 -1.47 -0.73
CA TYR A 123 10.25 -0.26 -1.54
C TYR A 123 10.15 -0.57 -3.03
N LEU A 124 10.88 -1.59 -3.49
CA LEU A 124 10.79 -2.04 -4.89
C LEU A 124 9.35 -2.43 -5.25
N GLN A 125 8.70 -3.24 -4.43
CA GLN A 125 7.31 -3.66 -4.63
C GLN A 125 6.37 -2.46 -4.76
N SER A 126 6.43 -1.50 -3.82
CA SER A 126 5.57 -0.33 -3.83
C SER A 126 5.82 0.57 -5.04
N MET A 127 7.09 0.72 -5.47
CA MET A 127 7.45 1.47 -6.68
C MET A 127 6.91 0.80 -7.95
N LEU A 128 7.10 -0.52 -8.08
CA LEU A 128 6.59 -1.27 -9.24
C LEU A 128 5.07 -1.17 -9.35
N TYR A 129 4.34 -1.33 -8.26
CA TYR A 129 2.89 -1.17 -8.27
C TYR A 129 2.47 0.25 -8.64
N SER A 130 3.19 1.26 -8.16
CA SER A 130 2.91 2.65 -8.53
C SER A 130 3.13 2.92 -10.01
N ILE A 131 4.18 2.33 -10.60
CA ILE A 131 4.44 2.40 -12.05
C ILE A 131 3.31 1.71 -12.83
N ILE A 132 2.89 0.50 -12.42
CA ILE A 132 1.80 -0.22 -13.07
C ILE A 132 0.51 0.62 -13.04
N VAL A 133 0.15 1.19 -11.89
CA VAL A 133 -1.05 2.02 -11.74
C VAL A 133 -0.95 3.31 -12.57
N SER A 134 0.21 3.95 -12.61
CA SER A 134 0.40 5.21 -13.37
C SER A 134 0.14 5.02 -14.88
N HIS A 135 0.44 3.84 -15.42
CA HIS A 135 0.21 3.51 -16.82
C HIS A 135 -1.13 2.83 -17.10
N ASN A 136 -1.87 2.43 -16.07
CA ASN A 136 -3.13 1.72 -16.21
C ASN A 136 -4.31 2.68 -16.33
N ARG A 137 -4.83 2.85 -17.54
CA ARG A 137 -5.96 3.75 -17.83
C ARG A 137 -7.27 3.36 -17.16
N ASN A 138 -7.45 2.11 -16.76
CA ASN A 138 -8.66 1.68 -16.04
C ASN A 138 -8.61 2.07 -14.57
N LEU A 139 -7.42 2.06 -13.95
CA LEU A 139 -7.21 2.41 -12.54
C LEU A 139 -6.91 3.90 -12.34
N ASN A 140 -6.30 4.52 -13.35
CA ASN A 140 -5.90 5.93 -13.35
C ASN A 140 -6.28 6.60 -14.68
N PRO A 141 -7.58 6.78 -14.97
CA PRO A 141 -8.04 7.32 -16.25
C PRO A 141 -7.60 8.78 -16.48
N ALA A 142 -7.52 9.57 -15.43
CA ALA A 142 -7.11 10.97 -15.50
C ALA A 142 -5.57 11.16 -15.52
N GLN A 143 -4.81 10.06 -15.39
CA GLN A 143 -3.35 10.09 -15.28
C GLN A 143 -2.82 10.98 -14.15
N GLU A 144 -3.50 10.93 -13.02
CA GLU A 144 -3.06 11.59 -11.81
C GLU A 144 -1.71 11.05 -11.32
N PRO A 145 -0.91 11.87 -10.63
CA PRO A 145 0.31 11.40 -9.99
C PRO A 145 0.03 10.22 -9.05
N VAL A 146 0.89 9.21 -9.08
CA VAL A 146 0.76 8.03 -8.22
C VAL A 146 1.85 8.06 -7.15
N SER A 147 1.45 7.93 -5.90
CA SER A 147 2.36 7.89 -4.74
C SER A 147 2.36 6.51 -4.11
N PRO A 148 3.54 5.88 -3.95
CA PRO A 148 3.67 4.66 -3.17
C PRO A 148 3.52 4.93 -1.68
N GLY A 149 2.95 3.99 -0.95
CA GLY A 149 2.81 4.03 0.50
C GLY A 149 3.10 2.67 1.14
N LEU A 150 3.93 2.67 2.18
CA LEU A 150 4.17 1.51 3.04
C LEU A 150 3.55 1.76 4.40
N LEU A 151 2.47 1.04 4.70
CA LEU A 151 1.75 1.20 5.93
C LEU A 151 2.14 0.12 6.95
N PHE A 152 3.04 0.46 7.86
CA PHE A 152 3.41 -0.40 8.98
C PHE A 152 2.35 -0.30 10.08
N ILE A 153 1.54 -1.34 10.21
CA ILE A 153 0.36 -1.36 11.09
C ILE A 153 0.73 -1.05 12.55
N GLN A 154 1.88 -1.53 13.01
CA GLN A 154 2.36 -1.29 14.39
C GLN A 154 2.60 0.20 14.67
N ASN A 155 2.87 1.00 13.65
CA ASN A 155 3.18 2.42 13.75
C ASN A 155 1.99 3.33 13.43
N ALA A 156 0.88 2.79 12.94
CA ALA A 156 -0.29 3.56 12.52
C ALA A 156 -0.92 4.41 13.65
N GLY A 157 -0.62 4.09 14.91
CA GLY A 157 -1.09 4.84 16.08
C GLY A 157 -0.30 6.10 16.42
N ALA A 158 0.90 6.31 15.83
CA ALA A 158 1.68 7.52 16.08
C ALA A 158 1.02 8.75 15.43
N GLU A 159 1.09 9.91 16.10
CA GLU A 159 0.37 11.11 15.65
C GLU A 159 0.90 11.67 14.34
N ASP A 160 2.20 11.59 14.13
CA ASP A 160 2.94 12.11 12.96
C ASP A 160 3.21 11.05 11.89
N TYR A 161 2.63 9.84 12.04
CA TYR A 161 2.86 8.75 11.10
C TYR A 161 2.19 9.02 9.75
N ASP A 162 3.01 9.07 8.68
CA ASP A 162 2.60 9.17 7.29
C ASP A 162 3.15 7.95 6.52
N PRO A 163 2.30 7.06 5.99
CA PRO A 163 2.75 5.90 5.21
C PRO A 163 3.29 6.27 3.84
N THR A 164 3.07 7.49 3.35
CA THR A 164 3.47 7.93 2.01
C THR A 164 5.00 7.95 1.89
N LEU A 165 5.52 7.27 0.89
CA LEU A 165 6.95 7.33 0.59
C LEU A 165 7.25 8.66 -0.13
N LYS A 166 8.00 9.52 0.54
CA LYS A 166 8.55 10.75 -0.05
C LYS A 166 9.91 10.37 -0.66
N MET A 167 9.99 10.38 -1.96
CA MET A 167 11.25 10.22 -2.70
C MET A 167 11.86 11.58 -3.00
#